data_a0ef481f37b89a2a3bb628be9b629c08
#
_entry.id   a0ef481f37b89a2a3bb628be9b629c08
#
_cell.length_a   1.000
_cell.length_b   1.000
_cell.length_c   1.000
_cell.angle_alpha   90.00
_cell.angle_beta   90.00
_cell.angle_gamma   90.00
#
_symmetry.space_group_name_H-M   'P 1'
#
loop_
_entity.id
_entity.type
_entity.pdbx_description
1 polymer ?
#
loop_
_entity_poly.entity_id
_entity_poly.type
_entity_poly.pdbx_seq_one_letter_code
_entity_poly.pdbx_strand_id
1 'polypeptide(L)'
;RNGRLFLGGALLGVLVFVLVFGVSTLDVTNDAFCRGGYIEKDIQQHYAGWLFYRQSSAGWPLCIARGINYPDGLSVAYTDSIPLVAALLKPVANLVGGTFQYMGWFTLVCFALQGGFGALLAGLFLPGCAAPLAADLLFVTSPVLFERVFRHTSLGAQFFVLAALYFYFAARRKGQYASRGLFVLNVLAVGIHPYFLPMTYAITLALLLEYALHNRQLAGPGLYLAANFSGTALLGWTLGLLYGSASSGGQALYGYFCMNLNALWNPVGVNGVLYSRVLPAQNQVYGNYDAFAYLGLGVLIALPIAVVLLRRQLGGMLRRHWALACCCAVLTVFAISNVITANGATLATLPLPASLIKLFSIFRSSGRLFWPIYYLLMLLTLVGLARLKGRWLLAGAALLAVVQVWDVSPGMVQRSAAMQQAMQTDAFPTEMESDFWQAAQQYTAVVSMDEIQDDALHLALFAADNGMTTNDPFAARYDETALATQREALLAELAAGTVREDTLYLFAEEGAFLQAVEPVKDNAWCGRVTSTDGTCSWYVIAPGLQGQNFDALCTPYDENYPLRLADYTDALWNRGVLDETKQTVCFADSPFVRRKLEHASVLCADGKEYTIKTIDDHDAGWLMVTLDI
;
A
#
# COMPACT_ATOMS: atom_id res chain seq x y z
N ARG A 1 -11.17 22.70 -29.68
CA ARG A 1 -9.85 22.11 -29.55
C ARG A 1 -9.72 21.31 -28.25
N ASN A 2 -9.97 21.90 -27.09
CA ASN A 2 -9.78 21.25 -25.79
C ASN A 2 -10.59 19.95 -25.65
N GLY A 3 -11.87 19.92 -26.09
CA GLY A 3 -12.65 18.70 -26.09
C GLY A 3 -12.04 17.57 -26.94
N ARG A 4 -11.50 17.93 -28.14
CA ARG A 4 -10.82 16.95 -29.01
C ARG A 4 -9.53 16.42 -28.38
N LEU A 5 -8.76 17.28 -27.71
CA LEU A 5 -7.54 16.88 -26.99
C LEU A 5 -7.88 15.96 -25.84
N PHE A 6 -8.85 16.33 -25.00
CA PHE A 6 -9.26 15.51 -23.87
C PHE A 6 -9.73 14.11 -24.33
N LEU A 7 -10.67 14.07 -25.28
CA LEU A 7 -11.19 12.80 -25.79
C LEU A 7 -10.10 11.96 -26.49
N GLY A 8 -9.23 12.59 -27.31
CA GLY A 8 -8.13 11.89 -27.96
C GLY A 8 -7.11 11.32 -26.96
N GLY A 9 -6.75 12.12 -25.93
CA GLY A 9 -5.88 11.64 -24.85
C GLY A 9 -6.53 10.56 -24.01
N ALA A 10 -7.83 10.70 -23.67
CA ALA A 10 -8.56 9.69 -22.93
C ALA A 10 -8.62 8.35 -23.70
N LEU A 11 -8.88 8.40 -25.01
CA LEU A 11 -8.84 7.19 -25.85
C LEU A 11 -7.42 6.57 -25.90
N LEU A 12 -6.39 7.40 -25.91
CA LEU A 12 -5.00 6.93 -25.84
C LEU A 12 -4.72 6.21 -24.51
N GLY A 13 -5.20 6.77 -23.41
CA GLY A 13 -5.12 6.14 -22.08
C GLY A 13 -5.84 4.79 -22.03
N VAL A 14 -7.07 4.73 -22.54
CA VAL A 14 -7.84 3.49 -22.64
C VAL A 14 -7.10 2.45 -23.49
N LEU A 15 -6.53 2.88 -24.63
CA LEU A 15 -5.77 1.98 -25.50
C LEU A 15 -4.55 1.39 -24.79
N VAL A 16 -3.77 2.21 -24.09
CA VAL A 16 -2.60 1.74 -23.33
C VAL A 16 -3.02 0.78 -22.22
N PHE A 17 -4.10 1.09 -21.47
CA PHE A 17 -4.64 0.20 -20.47
C PHE A 17 -5.01 -1.18 -21.06
N VAL A 18 -5.77 -1.20 -22.14
CA VAL A 18 -6.23 -2.45 -22.80
C VAL A 18 -5.05 -3.26 -23.33
N LEU A 19 -4.04 -2.60 -23.90
CA LEU A 19 -2.84 -3.27 -24.45
C LEU A 19 -1.98 -3.92 -23.34
N VAL A 20 -1.93 -3.31 -22.15
CA VAL A 20 -1.06 -3.79 -21.07
C VAL A 20 -1.81 -4.75 -20.13
N PHE A 21 -3.00 -4.39 -19.69
CA PHE A 21 -3.71 -5.15 -18.65
C PHE A 21 -4.84 -6.05 -19.20
N GLY A 22 -5.28 -5.80 -20.44
CA GLY A 22 -6.35 -6.55 -21.07
C GLY A 22 -7.75 -6.15 -20.60
N VAL A 23 -8.77 -6.56 -21.36
CA VAL A 23 -10.18 -6.31 -21.04
C VAL A 23 -10.72 -7.25 -19.96
N SER A 24 -10.06 -8.37 -19.73
CA SER A 24 -10.46 -9.36 -18.71
C SER A 24 -10.43 -8.78 -17.29
N THR A 25 -9.53 -7.81 -17.02
CA THR A 25 -9.46 -7.10 -15.73
C THR A 25 -10.70 -6.26 -15.42
N LEU A 26 -11.55 -6.01 -16.43
CA LEU A 26 -12.81 -5.27 -16.29
C LEU A 26 -13.99 -6.16 -15.89
N ASP A 27 -13.80 -7.46 -15.89
CA ASP A 27 -14.81 -8.39 -15.38
C ASP A 27 -14.92 -8.22 -13.86
N VAL A 28 -16.03 -7.63 -13.43
CA VAL A 28 -16.29 -7.35 -12.01
C VAL A 28 -16.51 -8.62 -11.19
N THR A 29 -16.80 -9.75 -11.84
CA THR A 29 -17.03 -11.04 -11.19
C THR A 29 -15.75 -11.88 -11.06
N ASN A 30 -14.66 -11.46 -11.69
CA ASN A 30 -13.35 -12.09 -11.56
C ASN A 30 -12.45 -11.27 -10.64
N ASP A 31 -12.18 -11.77 -9.46
CA ASP A 31 -11.36 -11.15 -8.43
C ASP A 31 -10.00 -11.88 -8.22
N ALA A 32 -9.63 -12.80 -9.10
CA ALA A 32 -8.43 -13.63 -8.97
C ALA A 32 -7.17 -12.80 -8.70
N PHE A 33 -6.93 -11.74 -9.49
CA PHE A 33 -5.77 -10.87 -9.31
C PHE A 33 -5.81 -10.05 -8.00
N CYS A 34 -6.99 -9.87 -7.42
CA CYS A 34 -7.13 -9.24 -6.10
C CYS A 34 -6.79 -10.21 -4.98
N ARG A 35 -7.17 -11.48 -5.10
CA ARG A 35 -6.96 -12.51 -4.09
C ARG A 35 -5.55 -13.04 -4.06
N GLY A 36 -4.94 -13.22 -5.22
CA GLY A 36 -3.60 -13.77 -5.34
C GLY A 36 -2.46 -12.80 -5.13
N GLY A 37 -2.75 -11.49 -4.99
CA GLY A 37 -1.69 -10.49 -4.87
C GLY A 37 -0.95 -10.27 -6.18
N TYR A 38 -1.48 -9.41 -7.05
CA TYR A 38 -0.79 -8.99 -8.25
C TYR A 38 0.56 -8.39 -7.95
N ILE A 39 1.69 -8.80 -8.14
CA ILE A 39 3.03 -8.26 -7.85
C ILE A 39 3.36 -8.15 -6.36
N GLU A 40 2.47 -7.60 -5.53
CA GLU A 40 2.58 -7.49 -4.07
C GLU A 40 1.23 -7.74 -3.41
N LYS A 41 1.28 -8.07 -2.12
CA LYS A 41 0.09 -8.37 -1.31
C LYS A 41 -0.82 -7.15 -1.04
N ASP A 42 -0.38 -5.92 -1.34
CA ASP A 42 -1.16 -4.69 -1.06
C ASP A 42 -2.57 -4.70 -1.67
N ILE A 43 -2.73 -5.26 -2.88
CA ILE A 43 -4.06 -5.33 -3.51
C ILE A 43 -5.02 -6.27 -2.77
N GLN A 44 -4.50 -7.29 -2.10
CA GLN A 44 -5.31 -8.17 -1.22
C GLN A 44 -5.87 -7.37 -0.05
N GLN A 45 -5.06 -6.50 0.58
CA GLN A 45 -5.51 -5.60 1.65
C GLN A 45 -6.61 -4.66 1.16
N HIS A 46 -6.46 -4.06 -0.02
CA HIS A 46 -7.48 -3.19 -0.60
C HIS A 46 -8.78 -3.94 -0.85
N TYR A 47 -8.67 -5.18 -1.32
CA TYR A 47 -9.82 -6.01 -1.63
C TYR A 47 -10.50 -6.55 -0.36
N ALA A 48 -9.75 -7.01 0.63
CA ALA A 48 -10.29 -7.41 1.93
C ALA A 48 -11.07 -6.27 2.60
N GLY A 49 -10.49 -5.05 2.63
CA GLY A 49 -11.19 -3.86 3.13
C GLY A 49 -12.49 -3.56 2.38
N TRP A 50 -12.52 -3.76 1.07
CA TRP A 50 -13.74 -3.66 0.26
C TRP A 50 -14.78 -4.73 0.65
N LEU A 51 -14.39 -6.00 0.81
CA LEU A 51 -15.30 -7.09 1.16
C LEU A 51 -15.96 -6.84 2.52
N PHE A 52 -15.19 -6.49 3.55
CA PHE A 52 -15.71 -6.14 4.87
C PHE A 52 -16.63 -4.91 4.81
N TYR A 53 -16.25 -3.88 4.06
CA TYR A 53 -17.08 -2.70 3.89
C TYR A 53 -18.39 -3.01 3.18
N ARG A 54 -18.36 -3.80 2.14
CA ARG A 54 -19.53 -4.20 1.37
C ARG A 54 -20.57 -4.91 2.25
N GLN A 55 -20.13 -5.77 3.17
CA GLN A 55 -20.97 -6.53 4.09
C GLN A 55 -21.45 -5.70 5.29
N SER A 56 -20.74 -4.62 5.62
CA SER A 56 -21.09 -3.79 6.77
C SER A 56 -22.44 -3.10 6.60
N SER A 57 -23.18 -2.95 7.69
CA SER A 57 -24.44 -2.19 7.71
C SER A 57 -24.20 -0.73 7.30
N ALA A 58 -25.22 -0.10 6.72
CA ALA A 58 -25.19 1.34 6.44
C ALA A 58 -25.10 2.13 7.76
N GLY A 59 -24.34 3.21 7.76
CA GLY A 59 -24.16 4.05 8.94
C GLY A 59 -23.40 5.32 8.61
N TRP A 60 -23.22 6.15 9.62
CA TRP A 60 -22.43 7.36 9.54
C TRP A 60 -21.20 7.25 10.45
N PRO A 61 -19.99 7.62 10.00
CA PRO A 61 -19.63 8.00 8.62
C PRO A 61 -19.83 6.87 7.60
N LEU A 62 -19.81 7.20 6.29
CA LEU A 62 -20.25 6.27 5.24
C LEU A 62 -19.32 5.07 5.02
N CYS A 63 -18.00 5.27 5.11
CA CYS A 63 -17.00 4.29 4.66
C CYS A 63 -16.35 3.53 5.82
N ILE A 64 -17.15 3.02 6.75
CA ILE A 64 -16.66 2.21 7.86
C ILE A 64 -16.92 0.73 7.60
N ALA A 65 -15.85 -0.05 7.54
CA ALA A 65 -15.90 -1.51 7.56
C ALA A 65 -16.00 -1.99 9.02
N ARG A 66 -17.13 -2.59 9.40
CA ARG A 66 -17.44 -2.90 10.79
C ARG A 66 -17.01 -4.30 11.22
N GLY A 67 -16.76 -5.19 10.27
CA GLY A 67 -16.32 -6.55 10.53
C GLY A 67 -14.80 -6.70 10.71
N ILE A 68 -14.03 -5.67 10.41
CA ILE A 68 -12.57 -5.61 10.57
C ILE A 68 -12.22 -4.67 11.72
N ASN A 69 -11.14 -4.94 12.45
CA ASN A 69 -10.80 -4.20 13.69
C ASN A 69 -12.00 -4.17 14.68
N TYR A 70 -12.66 -5.31 14.78
CA TYR A 70 -13.86 -5.44 15.60
C TYR A 70 -13.52 -5.36 17.10
N PRO A 71 -14.30 -4.68 17.95
CA PRO A 71 -15.64 -4.14 17.68
C PRO A 71 -15.69 -2.73 17.10
N ASP A 72 -14.58 -1.99 17.06
CA ASP A 72 -14.55 -0.57 16.71
C ASP A 72 -14.83 -0.33 15.22
N GLY A 73 -14.41 -1.24 14.37
CA GLY A 73 -14.44 -1.05 12.92
C GLY A 73 -13.31 -0.15 12.43
N LEU A 74 -13.17 -0.06 11.11
CA LEU A 74 -12.10 0.70 10.47
C LEU A 74 -12.60 1.45 9.24
N SER A 75 -12.09 2.68 9.03
CA SER A 75 -12.33 3.37 7.77
C SER A 75 -11.61 2.69 6.62
N VAL A 76 -12.31 2.46 5.50
CA VAL A 76 -11.71 1.89 4.27
C VAL A 76 -10.63 2.77 3.63
N ALA A 77 -10.46 3.99 4.12
CA ALA A 77 -9.33 4.83 3.75
C ALA A 77 -8.00 4.26 4.24
N TYR A 78 -8.01 3.50 5.34
CA TYR A 78 -6.82 2.91 5.94
C TYR A 78 -6.48 1.53 5.34
N THR A 79 -7.43 0.89 4.66
CA THR A 79 -7.20 -0.30 3.83
C THR A 79 -6.94 0.03 2.36
N ASP A 80 -6.85 1.31 1.99
CA ASP A 80 -6.63 1.80 0.62
C ASP A 80 -7.71 1.40 -0.40
N SER A 81 -8.93 1.09 0.09
CA SER A 81 -10.06 0.63 -0.74
C SER A 81 -10.82 1.77 -1.42
N ILE A 82 -10.19 2.91 -1.66
CA ILE A 82 -10.68 4.07 -2.42
C ILE A 82 -12.05 4.55 -1.92
N PRO A 83 -12.14 5.22 -0.75
CA PRO A 83 -13.39 5.46 -0.02
C PRO A 83 -14.53 6.04 -0.87
N LEU A 84 -14.25 7.02 -1.72
CA LEU A 84 -15.27 7.64 -2.57
C LEU A 84 -15.86 6.64 -3.57
N VAL A 85 -15.02 5.82 -4.19
CA VAL A 85 -15.45 4.82 -5.18
C VAL A 85 -16.19 3.69 -4.48
N ALA A 86 -15.66 3.22 -3.35
CA ALA A 86 -16.29 2.19 -2.53
C ALA A 86 -17.71 2.62 -2.08
N ALA A 87 -17.87 3.87 -1.59
CA ALA A 87 -19.17 4.40 -1.20
C ALA A 87 -20.18 4.44 -2.36
N LEU A 88 -19.73 4.84 -3.55
CA LEU A 88 -20.59 4.94 -4.73
C LEU A 88 -20.98 3.56 -5.27
N LEU A 89 -20.07 2.58 -5.20
CA LEU A 89 -20.27 1.26 -5.80
C LEU A 89 -20.91 0.23 -4.85
N LYS A 90 -20.86 0.44 -3.54
CA LYS A 90 -21.49 -0.48 -2.57
C LYS A 90 -22.95 -0.79 -2.86
N PRO A 91 -23.84 0.19 -3.15
CA PRO A 91 -25.22 -0.11 -3.51
C PRO A 91 -25.34 -0.97 -4.78
N VAL A 92 -24.51 -0.66 -5.79
CA VAL A 92 -24.49 -1.40 -7.06
C VAL A 92 -24.01 -2.84 -6.84
N ALA A 93 -22.91 -3.02 -6.12
CA ALA A 93 -22.35 -4.32 -5.81
C ALA A 93 -23.31 -5.20 -5.02
N ASN A 94 -24.05 -4.61 -4.06
CA ASN A 94 -25.05 -5.35 -3.28
C ASN A 94 -26.28 -5.72 -4.10
N LEU A 95 -26.65 -4.90 -5.10
CA LEU A 95 -27.72 -5.22 -6.03
C LEU A 95 -27.35 -6.36 -7.00
N VAL A 96 -26.10 -6.35 -7.50
CA VAL A 96 -25.57 -7.39 -8.39
C VAL A 96 -25.43 -8.73 -7.65
N GLY A 97 -25.03 -8.70 -6.39
CA GLY A 97 -24.74 -9.91 -5.61
C GLY A 97 -23.41 -10.58 -6.01
N GLY A 98 -23.06 -11.68 -5.34
CA GLY A 98 -21.86 -12.47 -5.63
C GLY A 98 -20.54 -11.69 -5.56
N THR A 99 -19.51 -12.14 -6.26
CA THR A 99 -18.23 -11.47 -6.37
C THR A 99 -18.36 -10.14 -7.11
N PHE A 100 -17.73 -9.09 -6.58
CA PHE A 100 -17.72 -7.78 -7.22
C PHE A 100 -16.43 -7.03 -6.90
N GLN A 101 -15.55 -6.89 -7.89
CA GLN A 101 -14.37 -6.03 -7.82
C GLN A 101 -14.52 -4.81 -8.74
N TYR A 102 -13.97 -3.68 -8.36
CA TYR A 102 -13.99 -2.45 -9.16
C TYR A 102 -12.60 -1.93 -9.53
N MET A 103 -11.55 -2.62 -9.10
CA MET A 103 -10.16 -2.18 -9.26
C MET A 103 -9.77 -2.04 -10.73
N GLY A 104 -10.28 -2.92 -11.61
CA GLY A 104 -10.08 -2.84 -13.05
C GLY A 104 -10.70 -1.59 -13.66
N TRP A 105 -11.97 -1.32 -13.36
CA TRP A 105 -12.67 -0.12 -13.86
C TRP A 105 -12.09 1.18 -13.32
N PHE A 106 -11.72 1.21 -12.04
CA PHE A 106 -11.06 2.40 -11.47
C PHE A 106 -9.73 2.68 -12.19
N THR A 107 -8.92 1.65 -12.43
CA THR A 107 -7.64 1.78 -13.14
C THR A 107 -7.85 2.25 -14.59
N LEU A 108 -8.85 1.70 -15.31
CA LEU A 108 -9.22 2.18 -16.64
C LEU A 108 -9.55 3.68 -16.64
N VAL A 109 -10.37 4.13 -15.67
CA VAL A 109 -10.72 5.55 -15.53
C VAL A 109 -9.47 6.39 -15.21
N CYS A 110 -8.55 5.90 -14.38
CA CYS A 110 -7.28 6.57 -14.13
C CYS A 110 -6.47 6.77 -15.42
N PHE A 111 -6.34 5.74 -16.25
CA PHE A 111 -5.65 5.85 -17.55
C PHE A 111 -6.36 6.81 -18.51
N ALA A 112 -7.67 6.74 -18.61
CA ALA A 112 -8.45 7.66 -19.44
C ALA A 112 -8.27 9.12 -19.02
N LEU A 113 -8.35 9.41 -17.72
CA LEU A 113 -8.17 10.76 -17.19
C LEU A 113 -6.70 11.21 -17.25
N GLN A 114 -5.74 10.29 -17.07
CA GLN A 114 -4.31 10.57 -17.24
C GLN A 114 -4.01 11.08 -18.67
N GLY A 115 -4.49 10.37 -19.70
CA GLY A 115 -4.35 10.81 -21.09
C GLY A 115 -5.17 12.07 -21.39
N GLY A 116 -6.42 12.15 -20.93
CA GLY A 116 -7.25 13.34 -21.13
C GLY A 116 -6.60 14.62 -20.59
N PHE A 117 -6.13 14.62 -19.34
CA PHE A 117 -5.47 15.79 -18.75
C PHE A 117 -4.04 15.99 -19.22
N GLY A 118 -3.32 14.93 -19.55
CA GLY A 118 -1.99 15.01 -20.17
C GLY A 118 -2.04 15.71 -21.51
N ALA A 119 -2.96 15.31 -22.40
CA ALA A 119 -3.17 15.96 -23.69
C ALA A 119 -3.62 17.42 -23.57
N LEU A 120 -4.49 17.75 -22.57
CA LEU A 120 -4.87 19.13 -22.27
C LEU A 120 -3.67 19.95 -21.80
N LEU A 121 -2.86 19.41 -20.91
CA LEU A 121 -1.68 20.09 -20.36
C LEU A 121 -0.64 20.32 -21.48
N ALA A 122 -0.33 19.31 -22.28
CA ALA A 122 0.54 19.44 -23.46
C ALA A 122 -0.01 20.46 -24.45
N GLY A 123 -1.32 20.46 -24.67
CA GLY A 123 -2.03 21.40 -25.54
C GLY A 123 -1.99 22.86 -25.08
N LEU A 124 -1.65 23.15 -23.85
CA LEU A 124 -1.36 24.53 -23.44
C LEU A 124 -0.07 25.06 -24.06
N PHE A 125 0.90 24.21 -24.36
CA PHE A 125 2.23 24.62 -24.81
C PHE A 125 2.50 24.28 -26.29
N LEU A 126 1.86 23.23 -26.80
CA LEU A 126 2.01 22.78 -28.18
C LEU A 126 0.81 23.16 -29.04
N PRO A 127 0.99 23.65 -30.27
CA PRO A 127 -0.08 24.00 -31.19
C PRO A 127 -0.74 22.75 -31.81
N GLY A 128 -1.96 22.94 -32.32
CA GLY A 128 -2.73 21.88 -32.99
C GLY A 128 -3.25 20.81 -32.04
N CYS A 129 -3.51 19.60 -32.56
CA CYS A 129 -3.92 18.46 -31.77
C CYS A 129 -2.91 17.28 -31.88
N ALA A 130 -2.31 17.08 -33.03
CA ALA A 130 -1.45 15.93 -33.29
C ALA A 130 -0.18 15.90 -32.41
N ALA A 131 0.54 17.02 -32.29
CA ALA A 131 1.75 17.08 -31.48
C ALA A 131 1.45 16.93 -29.96
N PRO A 132 0.41 17.60 -29.38
CA PRO A 132 0.00 17.33 -28.01
C PRO A 132 -0.38 15.87 -27.75
N LEU A 133 -1.13 15.21 -28.63
CA LEU A 133 -1.51 13.80 -28.49
C LEU A 133 -0.32 12.85 -28.60
N ALA A 134 0.62 13.11 -29.53
CA ALA A 134 1.86 12.33 -29.58
C ALA A 134 2.70 12.49 -28.31
N ALA A 135 2.81 13.71 -27.79
CA ALA A 135 3.53 14.00 -26.55
C ALA A 135 2.83 13.45 -25.30
N ASP A 136 1.53 13.24 -25.34
CA ASP A 136 0.73 12.69 -24.22
C ASP A 136 1.13 11.26 -23.87
N LEU A 137 1.70 10.51 -24.82
CA LEU A 137 2.28 9.19 -24.55
C LEU A 137 3.29 9.20 -23.39
N LEU A 138 4.02 10.30 -23.19
CA LEU A 138 4.94 10.44 -22.05
C LEU A 138 4.20 10.32 -20.72
N PHE A 139 3.01 10.91 -20.63
CA PHE A 139 2.22 10.92 -19.39
C PHE A 139 1.49 9.59 -19.18
N VAL A 140 0.92 9.04 -20.24
CA VAL A 140 0.15 7.78 -20.18
C VAL A 140 1.07 6.57 -19.96
N THR A 141 2.30 6.60 -20.50
CA THR A 141 3.29 5.53 -20.29
C THR A 141 4.34 5.86 -19.23
N SER A 142 4.00 6.77 -18.33
CA SER A 142 4.85 7.13 -17.20
C SER A 142 5.16 5.90 -16.33
N PRO A 143 6.43 5.53 -16.10
CA PRO A 143 6.78 4.39 -15.25
C PRO A 143 6.20 4.48 -13.84
N VAL A 144 6.12 5.69 -13.27
CA VAL A 144 5.54 5.93 -11.94
C VAL A 144 4.06 5.55 -11.88
N LEU A 145 3.30 5.74 -12.96
CA LEU A 145 1.90 5.30 -13.05
C LEU A 145 1.81 3.77 -12.98
N PHE A 146 2.62 3.08 -13.77
CA PHE A 146 2.65 1.61 -13.81
C PHE A 146 3.07 0.98 -12.47
N GLU A 147 3.93 1.65 -11.70
CA GLU A 147 4.33 1.19 -10.37
C GLU A 147 3.19 1.27 -9.33
N ARG A 148 2.11 2.00 -9.61
CA ARG A 148 1.03 2.21 -8.65
C ARG A 148 -0.25 1.45 -8.98
N VAL A 149 -0.57 1.30 -10.27
CA VAL A 149 -1.81 0.63 -10.66
C VAL A 149 -1.79 -0.84 -10.28
N PHE A 150 -2.90 -1.33 -9.74
CA PHE A 150 -3.09 -2.68 -9.21
C PHE A 150 -2.18 -3.10 -8.05
N ARG A 151 -1.30 -2.20 -7.60
CA ARG A 151 -0.47 -2.37 -6.41
C ARG A 151 -0.99 -1.47 -5.29
N HIS A 152 -0.79 -0.17 -5.39
CA HIS A 152 -1.47 0.85 -4.59
C HIS A 152 -2.51 1.52 -5.49
N THR A 153 -3.60 0.83 -5.76
CA THR A 153 -4.54 1.16 -6.84
C THR A 153 -5.05 2.59 -6.78
N SER A 154 -5.37 3.09 -5.57
CA SER A 154 -5.78 4.48 -5.32
C SER A 154 -4.75 5.51 -5.81
N LEU A 155 -3.45 5.22 -5.68
CA LEU A 155 -2.35 6.07 -6.13
C LEU A 155 -2.13 6.03 -7.66
N GLY A 156 -2.79 5.14 -8.38
CA GLY A 156 -2.89 5.17 -9.84
C GLY A 156 -3.63 6.41 -10.36
N ALA A 157 -4.35 7.14 -9.51
CA ALA A 157 -5.05 8.38 -9.87
C ALA A 157 -4.10 9.59 -10.06
N GLN A 158 -2.94 9.40 -10.69
CA GLN A 158 -1.93 10.46 -10.88
C GLN A 158 -2.42 11.58 -11.79
N PHE A 159 -3.51 11.38 -12.53
CA PHE A 159 -4.19 12.44 -13.25
C PHE A 159 -4.57 13.64 -12.37
N PHE A 160 -4.70 13.47 -11.04
CA PHE A 160 -4.90 14.60 -10.11
C PHE A 160 -3.78 15.63 -10.22
N VAL A 161 -2.54 15.17 -10.36
CA VAL A 161 -1.39 16.07 -10.50
C VAL A 161 -1.40 16.76 -11.88
N LEU A 162 -1.63 16.00 -12.96
CA LEU A 162 -1.70 16.57 -14.32
C LEU A 162 -2.85 17.57 -14.46
N ALA A 163 -4.02 17.23 -13.91
CA ALA A 163 -5.19 18.11 -13.93
C ALA A 163 -4.94 19.38 -13.09
N ALA A 164 -4.33 19.27 -11.91
CA ALA A 164 -3.98 20.42 -11.09
C ALA A 164 -3.01 21.36 -11.83
N LEU A 165 -1.97 20.81 -12.47
CA LEU A 165 -1.05 21.59 -13.31
C LEU A 165 -1.76 22.23 -14.50
N TYR A 166 -2.65 21.50 -15.17
CA TYR A 166 -3.46 22.06 -16.26
C TYR A 166 -4.30 23.25 -15.79
N PHE A 167 -5.05 23.11 -14.69
CA PHE A 167 -5.89 24.17 -14.18
C PHE A 167 -5.07 25.36 -13.65
N TYR A 168 -3.92 25.12 -13.03
CA TYR A 168 -2.99 26.16 -12.62
C TYR A 168 -2.53 26.99 -13.82
N PHE A 169 -1.97 26.38 -14.87
CA PHE A 169 -1.49 27.12 -16.05
C PHE A 169 -2.63 27.79 -16.81
N ALA A 170 -3.79 27.15 -16.90
CA ALA A 170 -4.98 27.72 -17.54
C ALA A 170 -5.50 28.95 -16.79
N ALA A 171 -5.59 28.90 -15.45
CA ALA A 171 -5.99 30.01 -14.61
C ALA A 171 -4.99 31.18 -14.66
N ARG A 172 -3.67 30.87 -14.61
CA ARG A 172 -2.59 31.86 -14.76
C ARG A 172 -2.68 32.61 -16.11
N ARG A 173 -2.97 31.93 -17.21
CA ARG A 173 -3.16 32.55 -18.53
C ARG A 173 -4.34 33.50 -18.58
N LYS A 174 -5.39 33.23 -17.79
CA LYS A 174 -6.58 34.05 -17.70
C LYS A 174 -6.49 35.13 -16.63
N GLY A 175 -5.41 35.20 -15.86
CA GLY A 175 -5.28 36.14 -14.73
C GLY A 175 -6.28 35.84 -13.59
N GLN A 176 -6.65 34.58 -13.39
CA GLN A 176 -7.61 34.12 -12.38
C GLN A 176 -6.91 33.42 -11.23
N TYR A 177 -7.41 33.58 -10.01
CA TYR A 177 -6.98 32.82 -8.83
C TYR A 177 -7.89 31.63 -8.52
N ALA A 178 -9.16 31.71 -8.90
CA ALA A 178 -10.13 30.67 -8.65
C ALA A 178 -10.31 29.78 -9.89
N SER A 179 -10.28 28.49 -9.68
CA SER A 179 -10.57 27.47 -10.69
C SER A 179 -11.54 26.45 -10.11
N ARG A 180 -12.72 26.32 -10.73
CA ARG A 180 -13.67 25.25 -10.35
C ARG A 180 -13.03 23.87 -10.41
N GLY A 181 -12.16 23.65 -11.40
CA GLY A 181 -11.46 22.38 -11.55
C GLY A 181 -10.50 22.09 -10.39
N LEU A 182 -9.70 23.08 -9.94
CA LEU A 182 -8.84 22.90 -8.76
C LEU A 182 -9.65 22.67 -7.48
N PHE A 183 -10.78 23.38 -7.31
CA PHE A 183 -11.66 23.15 -6.17
C PHE A 183 -12.17 21.71 -6.13
N VAL A 184 -12.72 21.22 -7.24
CA VAL A 184 -13.23 19.84 -7.34
C VAL A 184 -12.12 18.83 -7.11
N LEU A 185 -10.94 19.03 -7.71
CA LEU A 185 -9.79 18.13 -7.50
C LEU A 185 -9.36 18.07 -6.04
N ASN A 186 -9.20 19.22 -5.37
CA ASN A 186 -8.78 19.26 -3.97
C ASN A 186 -9.79 18.55 -3.06
N VAL A 187 -11.10 18.78 -3.29
CA VAL A 187 -12.14 18.12 -2.51
C VAL A 187 -12.19 16.62 -2.78
N LEU A 188 -12.11 16.19 -4.03
CA LEU A 188 -12.18 14.76 -4.37
C LEU A 188 -10.90 13.98 -3.97
N ALA A 189 -9.76 14.65 -3.91
CA ALA A 189 -8.48 14.03 -3.57
C ALA A 189 -8.54 13.25 -2.24
N VAL A 190 -9.25 13.78 -1.23
CA VAL A 190 -9.40 13.13 0.09
C VAL A 190 -10.16 11.81 0.01
N GLY A 191 -11.10 11.69 -0.91
CA GLY A 191 -11.89 10.48 -1.10
C GLY A 191 -11.23 9.42 -2.00
N ILE A 192 -10.13 9.79 -2.67
CA ILE A 192 -9.34 8.86 -3.49
C ILE A 192 -8.12 8.38 -2.71
N HIS A 193 -7.21 9.32 -2.38
CA HIS A 193 -6.05 9.02 -1.54
C HIS A 193 -5.45 10.30 -0.93
N PRO A 194 -5.21 10.34 0.41
CA PRO A 194 -4.73 11.56 1.10
C PRO A 194 -3.40 12.13 0.58
N TYR A 195 -2.53 11.32 -0.05
CA TYR A 195 -1.27 11.81 -0.64
C TYR A 195 -1.46 12.82 -1.77
N PHE A 196 -2.59 12.82 -2.45
CA PHE A 196 -2.86 13.84 -3.48
C PHE A 196 -3.14 15.22 -2.87
N LEU A 197 -3.57 15.31 -1.61
CA LEU A 197 -3.85 16.59 -0.94
C LEU A 197 -2.62 17.52 -0.93
N PRO A 198 -1.47 17.17 -0.33
CA PRO A 198 -0.33 18.07 -0.31
C PRO A 198 0.14 18.47 -1.70
N MET A 199 0.01 17.58 -2.70
CA MET A 199 0.41 17.87 -4.08
C MET A 199 -0.52 18.89 -4.76
N THR A 200 -1.82 18.67 -4.72
CA THR A 200 -2.81 19.56 -5.36
C THR A 200 -2.96 20.88 -4.61
N TYR A 201 -2.87 20.85 -3.27
CA TYR A 201 -2.88 22.06 -2.45
C TYR A 201 -1.62 22.91 -2.63
N ALA A 202 -0.44 22.32 -2.78
CA ALA A 202 0.79 23.06 -3.11
C ALA A 202 0.66 23.83 -4.44
N ILE A 203 0.09 23.18 -5.47
CA ILE A 203 -0.18 23.82 -6.77
C ILE A 203 -1.26 24.92 -6.63
N THR A 204 -2.31 24.67 -5.86
CA THR A 204 -3.37 25.65 -5.59
C THR A 204 -2.81 26.84 -4.82
N LEU A 205 -2.04 26.61 -3.76
CA LEU A 205 -1.40 27.64 -2.97
C LEU A 205 -0.48 28.52 -3.83
N ALA A 206 0.30 27.91 -4.72
CA ALA A 206 1.14 28.64 -5.66
C ALA A 206 0.32 29.60 -6.52
N LEU A 207 -0.82 29.16 -7.08
CA LEU A 207 -1.73 30.01 -7.85
C LEU A 207 -2.25 31.20 -7.02
N LEU A 208 -2.68 30.91 -5.79
CA LEU A 208 -3.26 31.93 -4.90
C LEU A 208 -2.22 32.97 -4.47
N LEU A 209 -1.00 32.53 -4.09
CA LEU A 209 0.08 33.42 -3.68
C LEU A 209 0.52 34.32 -4.84
N GLU A 210 0.73 33.78 -6.04
CA GLU A 210 1.12 34.55 -7.21
C GLU A 210 0.07 35.59 -7.58
N TYR A 211 -1.22 35.23 -7.50
CA TYR A 211 -2.30 36.19 -7.74
C TYR A 211 -2.39 37.26 -6.65
N ALA A 212 -2.41 36.83 -5.38
CA ALA A 212 -2.58 37.71 -4.23
C ALA A 212 -1.50 38.78 -4.15
N LEU A 213 -0.23 38.39 -4.34
CA LEU A 213 0.88 39.33 -4.28
C LEU A 213 0.94 40.25 -5.52
N HIS A 214 0.61 39.73 -6.71
CA HIS A 214 0.58 40.54 -7.93
C HIS A 214 -0.53 41.60 -7.89
N ASN A 215 -1.75 41.22 -7.45
CA ASN A 215 -2.92 42.09 -7.46
C ASN A 215 -3.17 42.81 -6.11
N ARG A 216 -2.33 42.52 -5.09
CA ARG A 216 -2.50 43.03 -3.70
C ARG A 216 -3.90 42.74 -3.12
N GLN A 217 -4.46 41.59 -3.45
CA GLN A 217 -5.78 41.14 -3.02
C GLN A 217 -5.65 39.80 -2.26
N LEU A 218 -5.97 39.81 -0.97
CA LEU A 218 -5.88 38.63 -0.11
C LEU A 218 -7.24 37.97 0.18
N ALA A 219 -8.32 38.79 0.26
CA ALA A 219 -9.63 38.32 0.73
C ALA A 219 -10.21 37.20 -0.18
N GLY A 220 -10.26 37.44 -1.50
CA GLY A 220 -10.78 36.46 -2.45
C GLY A 220 -9.98 35.15 -2.47
N PRO A 221 -8.64 35.18 -2.66
CA PRO A 221 -7.79 34.02 -2.54
C PRO A 221 -7.92 33.28 -1.19
N GLY A 222 -7.99 34.02 -0.07
CA GLY A 222 -8.19 33.46 1.26
C GLY A 222 -9.53 32.74 1.42
N LEU A 223 -10.61 33.35 0.94
CA LEU A 223 -11.94 32.72 0.94
C LEU A 223 -11.98 31.45 0.07
N TYR A 224 -11.35 31.50 -1.11
CA TYR A 224 -11.26 30.31 -1.97
C TYR A 224 -10.47 29.18 -1.31
N LEU A 225 -9.36 29.49 -0.63
CA LEU A 225 -8.59 28.49 0.11
C LEU A 225 -9.41 27.91 1.27
N ALA A 226 -10.09 28.75 2.04
CA ALA A 226 -10.98 28.32 3.13
C ALA A 226 -12.09 27.40 2.62
N ALA A 227 -12.72 27.75 1.48
CA ALA A 227 -13.73 26.90 0.86
C ALA A 227 -13.17 25.52 0.44
N ASN A 228 -11.94 25.48 -0.11
CA ASN A 228 -11.27 24.22 -0.43
C ASN A 228 -11.06 23.37 0.83
N PHE A 229 -10.50 23.92 1.90
CA PHE A 229 -10.31 23.19 3.16
C PHE A 229 -11.62 22.71 3.76
N SER A 230 -12.66 23.56 3.78
CA SER A 230 -13.97 23.19 4.30
C SER A 230 -14.61 22.05 3.48
N GLY A 231 -14.54 22.13 2.15
CA GLY A 231 -15.05 21.06 1.28
C GLY A 231 -14.30 19.75 1.45
N THR A 232 -12.96 19.80 1.53
CA THR A 232 -12.11 18.63 1.77
C THR A 232 -12.39 18.02 3.14
N ALA A 233 -12.48 18.84 4.20
CA ALA A 233 -12.77 18.37 5.55
C ALA A 233 -14.17 17.76 5.66
N LEU A 234 -15.17 18.38 5.03
CA LEU A 234 -16.54 17.87 5.00
C LEU A 234 -16.61 16.51 4.28
N LEU A 235 -15.98 16.37 3.11
CA LEU A 235 -15.95 15.09 2.41
C LEU A 235 -15.17 14.04 3.19
N GLY A 236 -14.00 14.40 3.73
CA GLY A 236 -13.18 13.48 4.53
C GLY A 236 -13.94 12.99 5.77
N TRP A 237 -14.64 13.87 6.47
CA TRP A 237 -15.49 13.50 7.60
C TRP A 237 -16.65 12.59 7.18
N THR A 238 -17.32 12.93 6.09
CA THR A 238 -18.41 12.12 5.51
C THR A 238 -17.95 10.70 5.17
N LEU A 239 -16.74 10.56 4.60
CA LEU A 239 -16.17 9.29 4.22
C LEU A 239 -15.45 8.55 5.37
N GLY A 240 -15.42 9.13 6.56
CA GLY A 240 -14.88 8.46 7.74
C GLY A 240 -13.35 8.51 7.90
N LEU A 241 -12.65 9.44 7.23
CA LEU A 241 -11.20 9.58 7.43
C LEU A 241 -10.80 10.05 8.83
N LEU A 242 -11.74 10.64 9.57
CA LEU A 242 -11.53 11.08 10.95
C LEU A 242 -12.17 10.12 11.96
N TYR A 243 -12.57 8.93 11.51
CA TYR A 243 -13.17 7.93 12.38
C TYR A 243 -12.12 7.15 13.15
N GLY A 244 -12.36 7.00 14.44
CA GLY A 244 -11.48 6.29 15.36
C GLY A 244 -10.23 7.10 15.71
N SER A 245 -9.58 6.70 16.78
CA SER A 245 -8.24 7.14 17.12
C SER A 245 -7.25 6.26 16.32
N ALA A 246 -7.07 6.55 15.04
CA ALA A 246 -5.90 6.04 14.37
C ALA A 246 -4.68 6.70 15.02
N SER A 247 -4.36 6.24 16.22
CA SER A 247 -3.09 6.58 16.84
C SER A 247 -2.07 6.12 15.81
N SER A 248 -1.34 7.04 15.26
CA SER A 248 -0.13 6.73 14.51
C SER A 248 0.90 6.19 15.52
N GLY A 249 0.58 5.09 16.19
CA GLY A 249 1.51 4.23 16.88
C GLY A 249 2.51 3.65 15.90
N GLY A 250 2.24 3.80 14.60
CA GLY A 250 3.13 3.39 13.55
C GLY A 250 4.52 3.98 13.77
N GLN A 251 5.52 3.12 13.64
CA GLN A 251 6.95 3.44 13.66
C GLN A 251 7.21 4.79 13.00
N ALA A 252 8.11 5.58 13.57
CA ALA A 252 8.55 6.87 13.03
C ALA A 252 9.28 6.66 11.70
N LEU A 253 8.53 6.40 10.62
CA LEU A 253 9.04 5.97 9.32
C LEU A 253 9.40 7.12 8.36
N TYR A 254 9.37 8.40 8.82
CA TYR A 254 9.90 9.49 8.00
C TYR A 254 11.39 9.29 7.74
N GLY A 255 11.79 9.25 6.48
CA GLY A 255 13.14 8.92 6.06
C GLY A 255 13.33 7.47 5.58
N TYR A 256 12.42 6.56 5.87
CA TYR A 256 12.50 5.18 5.40
C TYR A 256 12.10 5.04 3.92
N PHE A 257 10.92 5.54 3.55
CA PHE A 257 10.43 5.55 2.17
C PHE A 257 10.78 6.86 1.44
N CYS A 258 12.01 7.32 1.60
CA CYS A 258 12.47 8.58 1.04
C CYS A 258 12.95 8.42 -0.42
N MET A 259 13.01 9.56 -1.14
CA MET A 259 13.49 9.62 -2.50
C MET A 259 15.02 9.50 -2.54
N ASN A 260 15.50 8.49 -3.24
CA ASN A 260 16.92 8.33 -3.58
C ASN A 260 17.34 9.40 -4.59
N LEU A 261 18.53 10.01 -4.43
CA LEU A 261 19.01 11.05 -5.33
C LEU A 261 19.20 10.58 -6.78
N ASN A 262 19.41 9.28 -7.00
CA ASN A 262 19.46 8.70 -8.35
C ASN A 262 18.10 8.19 -8.87
N ALA A 263 16.98 8.46 -8.17
CA ALA A 263 15.65 7.95 -8.55
C ALA A 263 15.21 8.35 -9.97
N LEU A 264 15.63 9.51 -10.49
CA LEU A 264 15.22 9.97 -11.82
C LEU A 264 15.77 9.13 -12.97
N TRP A 265 16.89 8.44 -12.76
CA TRP A 265 17.54 7.59 -13.77
C TRP A 265 17.77 6.16 -13.29
N ASN A 266 17.29 5.78 -12.12
CA ASN A 266 17.22 4.39 -11.69
C ASN A 266 15.93 3.73 -12.23
N PRO A 267 16.05 2.77 -13.17
CA PRO A 267 14.88 2.19 -13.82
C PRO A 267 14.25 1.02 -13.05
N VAL A 268 14.72 0.73 -11.84
CA VAL A 268 14.26 -0.43 -11.05
C VAL A 268 13.06 -0.04 -10.20
N GLY A 269 11.93 -0.64 -10.51
CA GLY A 269 10.72 -0.59 -9.68
C GLY A 269 10.70 -1.69 -8.61
N VAL A 270 9.53 -1.87 -8.01
CA VAL A 270 9.31 -2.89 -6.98
C VAL A 270 9.54 -4.30 -7.53
N ASN A 271 10.01 -5.21 -6.68
CA ASN A 271 10.31 -6.60 -7.03
C ASN A 271 11.26 -6.75 -8.24
N GLY A 272 12.13 -5.76 -8.45
CA GLY A 272 13.13 -5.81 -9.51
C GLY A 272 12.59 -5.57 -10.92
N VAL A 273 11.35 -5.10 -11.09
CA VAL A 273 10.78 -4.75 -12.40
C VAL A 273 11.64 -3.67 -13.05
N LEU A 274 12.19 -3.97 -14.23
CA LEU A 274 13.11 -3.09 -14.93
C LEU A 274 12.38 -2.30 -16.03
N TYR A 275 12.35 -0.97 -15.89
CA TYR A 275 11.67 -0.07 -16.83
C TYR A 275 12.60 0.54 -17.90
N SER A 276 13.79 0.02 -18.12
CA SER A 276 14.65 0.50 -19.19
C SER A 276 15.26 -0.63 -20.01
N ARG A 277 15.35 -0.40 -21.33
CA ARG A 277 16.13 -1.27 -22.23
C ARG A 277 17.62 -0.95 -22.22
N VAL A 278 17.99 0.24 -21.77
CA VAL A 278 19.34 0.79 -21.93
C VAL A 278 20.03 0.96 -20.58
N LEU A 279 19.33 1.54 -19.61
CA LEU A 279 19.91 1.79 -18.30
C LEU A 279 19.87 0.54 -17.43
N PRO A 280 21.00 0.15 -16.84
CA PRO A 280 21.03 -0.99 -15.93
C PRO A 280 20.34 -0.66 -14.60
N ALA A 281 19.96 -1.71 -13.89
CA ALA A 281 19.52 -1.62 -12.51
C ALA A 281 20.57 -0.91 -11.65
N GLN A 282 20.13 -0.02 -10.78
CA GLN A 282 21.00 0.67 -9.85
C GLN A 282 20.64 0.31 -8.41
N ASN A 283 21.61 0.40 -7.53
CA ASN A 283 21.41 0.11 -6.12
C ASN A 283 20.52 1.18 -5.46
N GLN A 284 19.77 0.73 -4.47
CA GLN A 284 18.95 1.59 -3.63
C GLN A 284 18.94 1.03 -2.20
N VAL A 285 18.74 1.90 -1.23
CA VAL A 285 18.52 1.50 0.17
C VAL A 285 17.12 0.91 0.27
N TYR A 286 16.94 -0.09 1.14
CA TYR A 286 15.62 -0.66 1.39
C TYR A 286 14.62 0.44 1.78
N GLY A 287 13.43 0.40 1.21
CA GLY A 287 12.41 1.45 1.35
C GLY A 287 12.39 2.47 0.21
N ASN A 288 13.54 2.76 -0.45
CA ASN A 288 13.57 3.71 -1.58
C ASN A 288 12.75 3.26 -2.79
N TYR A 289 12.43 1.96 -2.91
CA TYR A 289 11.59 1.42 -3.99
C TYR A 289 10.21 2.09 -4.04
N ASP A 290 9.69 2.53 -2.89
CA ASP A 290 8.40 3.22 -2.84
C ASP A 290 8.46 4.66 -3.37
N ALA A 291 9.65 5.24 -3.47
CA ALA A 291 9.92 6.57 -4.04
C ALA A 291 10.37 6.51 -5.51
N PHE A 292 10.05 5.43 -6.23
CA PHE A 292 10.38 5.25 -7.64
C PHE A 292 9.96 6.46 -8.49
N ALA A 293 10.89 7.01 -9.27
CA ALA A 293 10.69 8.23 -10.06
C ALA A 293 11.44 8.24 -11.40
N TYR A 294 11.67 7.08 -11.99
CA TYR A 294 12.34 6.96 -13.29
C TYR A 294 11.62 7.76 -14.37
N LEU A 295 12.35 8.67 -15.04
CA LEU A 295 11.78 9.56 -16.06
C LEU A 295 11.59 8.88 -17.42
N GLY A 296 12.34 7.82 -17.71
CA GLY A 296 12.45 7.22 -19.04
C GLY A 296 13.49 7.89 -19.92
N LEU A 297 14.12 7.11 -20.81
CA LEU A 297 15.24 7.55 -21.64
C LEU A 297 14.88 8.73 -22.54
N GLY A 298 13.66 8.75 -23.10
CA GLY A 298 13.20 9.84 -23.95
C GLY A 298 13.25 11.19 -23.24
N VAL A 299 12.72 11.23 -21.99
CA VAL A 299 12.76 12.44 -21.17
C VAL A 299 14.18 12.75 -20.71
N LEU A 300 14.96 11.76 -20.29
CA LEU A 300 16.34 11.94 -19.85
C LEU A 300 17.25 12.57 -20.93
N ILE A 301 17.03 12.22 -22.20
CA ILE A 301 17.75 12.84 -23.34
C ILE A 301 17.18 14.22 -23.65
N ALA A 302 15.85 14.37 -23.70
CA ALA A 302 15.22 15.59 -24.17
C ALA A 302 15.26 16.72 -23.12
N LEU A 303 15.29 16.42 -21.82
CA LEU A 303 15.29 17.41 -20.76
C LEU A 303 16.56 18.30 -20.76
N PRO A 304 17.80 17.79 -20.82
CA PRO A 304 18.98 18.62 -20.96
C PRO A 304 18.96 19.49 -22.22
N ILE A 305 18.49 18.94 -23.34
CA ILE A 305 18.33 19.70 -24.61
C ILE A 305 17.33 20.84 -24.39
N ALA A 306 16.17 20.57 -23.76
CA ALA A 306 15.18 21.60 -23.46
C ALA A 306 15.75 22.71 -22.55
N VAL A 307 16.52 22.34 -21.52
CA VAL A 307 17.19 23.30 -20.62
C VAL A 307 18.14 24.21 -21.41
N VAL A 308 18.97 23.65 -22.29
CA VAL A 308 19.88 24.45 -23.14
C VAL A 308 19.11 25.37 -24.08
N LEU A 309 18.06 24.88 -24.75
CA LEU A 309 17.23 25.69 -25.66
C LEU A 309 16.49 26.82 -24.92
N LEU A 310 16.08 26.58 -23.68
CA LEU A 310 15.31 27.51 -22.87
C LEU A 310 16.17 28.36 -21.93
N ARG A 311 17.50 28.18 -21.86
CA ARG A 311 18.41 28.77 -20.87
C ARG A 311 18.22 30.26 -20.63
N ARG A 312 17.97 31.05 -21.69
CA ARG A 312 17.74 32.50 -21.60
C ARG A 312 16.35 32.87 -21.05
N GLN A 313 15.42 31.90 -21.00
CA GLN A 313 14.04 32.12 -20.58
C GLN A 313 13.73 31.49 -19.21
N LEU A 314 14.54 30.52 -18.76
CA LEU A 314 14.32 29.79 -17.51
C LEU A 314 14.20 30.74 -16.31
N GLY A 315 15.09 31.76 -16.23
CA GLY A 315 15.00 32.77 -15.16
C GLY A 315 13.68 33.58 -15.18
N GLY A 316 13.18 33.90 -16.40
CA GLY A 316 11.88 34.54 -16.55
C GLY A 316 10.71 33.61 -16.21
N MET A 317 10.79 32.34 -16.58
CA MET A 317 9.79 31.32 -16.24
C MET A 317 9.73 31.09 -14.72
N LEU A 318 10.87 30.96 -14.05
CA LEU A 318 10.96 30.81 -12.60
C LEU A 318 10.41 32.03 -11.88
N ARG A 319 10.76 33.26 -12.33
CA ARG A 319 10.18 34.49 -11.74
C ARG A 319 8.68 34.57 -11.95
N ARG A 320 8.16 34.14 -13.10
CA ARG A 320 6.72 34.17 -13.41
C ARG A 320 5.92 33.17 -12.59
N HIS A 321 6.51 32.01 -12.27
CA HIS A 321 5.93 30.90 -11.53
C HIS A 321 6.72 30.62 -10.24
N TRP A 322 7.13 31.70 -9.56
CA TRP A 322 8.03 31.62 -8.41
C TRP A 322 7.43 30.84 -7.24
N ALA A 323 6.13 31.03 -6.96
CA ALA A 323 5.48 30.32 -5.86
C ALA A 323 5.35 28.82 -6.15
N LEU A 324 5.05 28.45 -7.43
CA LEU A 324 5.08 27.05 -7.83
C LEU A 324 6.50 26.45 -7.66
N ALA A 325 7.54 27.18 -8.06
CA ALA A 325 8.92 26.75 -7.88
C ALA A 325 9.28 26.56 -6.39
N CYS A 326 8.85 27.48 -5.52
CA CYS A 326 9.05 27.36 -4.06
C CYS A 326 8.30 26.15 -3.48
N CYS A 327 7.03 25.97 -3.83
CA CYS A 327 6.23 24.79 -3.40
C CYS A 327 6.89 23.49 -3.87
N CYS A 328 7.35 23.42 -5.12
CA CYS A 328 8.06 22.27 -5.64
C CYS A 328 9.38 22.00 -4.90
N ALA A 329 10.14 23.06 -4.55
CA ALA A 329 11.36 22.91 -3.77
C ALA A 329 11.06 22.33 -2.37
N VAL A 330 10.02 22.81 -1.69
CA VAL A 330 9.56 22.28 -0.40
C VAL A 330 9.17 20.81 -0.52
N LEU A 331 8.36 20.45 -1.53
CA LEU A 331 7.96 19.05 -1.76
C LEU A 331 9.17 18.17 -2.09
N THR A 332 10.17 18.68 -2.83
CA THR A 332 11.40 17.92 -3.13
C THR A 332 12.22 17.67 -1.88
N VAL A 333 12.42 18.70 -1.04
CA VAL A 333 13.16 18.55 0.23
C VAL A 333 12.45 17.56 1.15
N PHE A 334 11.12 17.63 1.21
CA PHE A 334 10.32 16.68 1.99
C PHE A 334 10.43 15.25 1.43
N ALA A 335 10.45 15.10 0.10
CA ALA A 335 10.57 13.78 -0.56
C ALA A 335 11.94 13.14 -0.31
N ILE A 336 13.03 13.92 -0.35
CA ILE A 336 14.40 13.46 -0.03
C ILE A 336 14.51 13.10 1.46
N SER A 337 13.74 13.78 2.33
CA SER A 337 13.69 13.62 3.78
C SER A 337 14.98 14.02 4.52
N ASN A 338 15.03 13.66 5.82
CA ASN A 338 16.22 13.84 6.65
C ASN A 338 17.28 12.74 6.47
N VAL A 339 16.92 11.63 5.80
CA VAL A 339 17.83 10.53 5.45
C VAL A 339 18.14 10.62 3.97
N ILE A 340 19.31 11.20 3.64
CA ILE A 340 19.71 11.44 2.25
C ILE A 340 20.40 10.19 1.73
N THR A 341 19.84 9.56 0.69
CA THR A 341 20.35 8.32 0.11
C THR A 341 20.74 8.49 -1.36
N ALA A 342 21.75 7.76 -1.80
CA ALA A 342 22.14 7.66 -3.20
C ALA A 342 22.78 6.31 -3.49
N ASN A 343 22.37 5.67 -4.58
CA ASN A 343 22.98 4.45 -5.13
C ASN A 343 23.28 3.36 -4.07
N GLY A 344 22.31 3.09 -3.18
CA GLY A 344 22.44 2.04 -2.16
C GLY A 344 23.19 2.47 -0.89
N ALA A 345 23.60 3.73 -0.78
CA ALA A 345 24.27 4.28 0.41
C ALA A 345 23.46 5.39 1.06
N THR A 346 23.47 5.46 2.39
CA THR A 346 23.04 6.63 3.14
C THR A 346 24.18 7.62 3.21
N LEU A 347 24.02 8.78 2.54
CA LEU A 347 25.05 9.82 2.46
C LEU A 347 25.10 10.69 3.73
N ALA A 348 23.93 10.99 4.28
CA ALA A 348 23.80 11.80 5.48
C ALA A 348 22.45 11.54 6.16
N THR A 349 22.42 11.66 7.50
CA THR A 349 21.21 11.70 8.29
C THR A 349 21.19 13.00 9.08
N LEU A 350 20.24 13.88 8.78
CA LEU A 350 20.04 15.13 9.50
C LEU A 350 19.24 14.88 10.78
N PRO A 351 19.75 15.26 11.96
CA PRO A 351 19.02 15.07 13.19
C PRO A 351 17.77 15.97 13.21
N LEU A 352 16.60 15.37 13.37
CA LEU A 352 15.36 16.08 13.59
C LEU A 352 14.79 15.75 14.97
N PRO A 353 14.13 16.70 15.64
CA PRO A 353 13.39 16.43 16.87
C PRO A 353 12.35 15.31 16.65
N ALA A 354 12.18 14.42 17.62
CA ALA A 354 11.22 13.30 17.53
C ALA A 354 9.78 13.75 17.22
N SER A 355 9.38 14.92 17.75
CA SER A 355 8.07 15.53 17.46
C SER A 355 7.89 15.86 15.96
N LEU A 356 8.95 16.35 15.30
CA LEU A 356 8.91 16.61 13.86
C LEU A 356 8.92 15.31 13.05
N ILE A 357 9.69 14.31 13.46
CA ILE A 357 9.69 13.00 12.80
C ILE A 357 8.29 12.40 12.90
N LYS A 358 7.64 12.42 14.08
CA LYS A 358 6.26 11.96 14.26
C LYS A 358 5.27 12.72 13.38
N LEU A 359 5.38 14.05 13.31
CA LEU A 359 4.53 14.88 12.46
C LEU A 359 4.71 14.55 10.97
N PHE A 360 5.96 14.43 10.50
CA PHE A 360 6.26 14.17 9.10
C PHE A 360 5.93 12.71 8.71
N SER A 361 5.93 11.78 9.67
CA SER A 361 5.49 10.39 9.47
C SER A 361 4.00 10.24 9.12
N ILE A 362 3.20 11.32 9.21
CA ILE A 362 1.86 11.37 8.62
C ILE A 362 1.94 11.04 7.11
N PHE A 363 3.02 11.47 6.44
CA PHE A 363 3.35 11.12 5.06
C PHE A 363 4.62 10.26 5.02
N ARG A 364 4.57 9.07 5.65
CA ARG A 364 5.73 8.18 5.79
C ARG A 364 6.44 7.88 4.46
N SER A 365 5.66 7.69 3.40
CA SER A 365 6.16 7.49 2.02
C SER A 365 6.44 8.84 1.37
N SER A 366 7.39 9.59 1.92
CA SER A 366 7.67 10.99 1.56
C SER A 366 8.08 11.16 0.09
N GLY A 367 8.75 10.17 -0.49
CA GLY A 367 9.21 10.20 -1.88
C GLY A 367 8.10 10.40 -2.92
N ARG A 368 6.87 9.99 -2.59
CA ARG A 368 5.68 10.20 -3.45
C ARG A 368 5.38 11.68 -3.69
N LEU A 369 5.74 12.57 -2.77
CA LEU A 369 5.49 14.01 -2.90
C LEU A 369 6.31 14.68 -4.01
N PHE A 370 7.25 13.95 -4.62
CA PHE A 370 8.00 14.43 -5.79
C PHE A 370 7.19 14.41 -7.11
N TRP A 371 6.02 13.78 -7.18
CA TRP A 371 5.28 13.62 -8.44
C TRP A 371 4.91 14.92 -9.15
N PRO A 372 4.55 16.04 -8.50
CA PRO A 372 4.36 17.32 -9.19
C PRO A 372 5.61 17.77 -9.96
N ILE A 373 6.79 17.60 -9.37
CA ILE A 373 8.07 17.95 -9.98
C ILE A 373 8.38 17.00 -11.13
N TYR A 374 8.15 15.70 -10.94
CA TYR A 374 8.31 14.68 -11.95
C TYR A 374 7.54 15.02 -13.24
N TYR A 375 6.25 15.37 -13.13
CA TYR A 375 5.45 15.77 -14.28
C TYR A 375 5.81 17.16 -14.82
N LEU A 376 6.29 18.08 -14.00
CA LEU A 376 6.84 19.36 -14.47
C LEU A 376 8.13 19.21 -15.26
N LEU A 377 9.00 18.25 -14.92
CA LEU A 377 10.19 17.92 -15.71
C LEU A 377 9.80 17.37 -17.09
N MET A 378 8.81 16.48 -17.16
CA MET A 378 8.27 16.03 -18.44
C MET A 378 7.66 17.21 -19.23
N LEU A 379 6.89 18.08 -18.58
CA LEU A 379 6.32 19.26 -19.23
C LEU A 379 7.41 20.22 -19.75
N LEU A 380 8.52 20.38 -19.04
CA LEU A 380 9.63 21.22 -19.47
C LEU A 380 10.26 20.71 -20.78
N THR A 381 10.32 19.39 -20.97
CA THR A 381 10.77 18.82 -22.26
C THR A 381 9.84 19.23 -23.40
N LEU A 382 8.51 19.23 -23.16
CA LEU A 382 7.52 19.65 -24.15
C LEU A 382 7.60 21.15 -24.45
N VAL A 383 7.88 21.99 -23.45
CA VAL A 383 8.12 23.44 -23.65
C VAL A 383 9.40 23.67 -24.50
N GLY A 384 10.43 22.85 -24.29
CA GLY A 384 11.63 22.84 -25.16
C GLY A 384 11.29 22.44 -26.60
N LEU A 385 10.50 21.36 -26.75
CA LEU A 385 10.03 20.84 -28.03
C LEU A 385 9.21 21.88 -28.82
N ALA A 386 8.46 22.75 -28.14
CA ALA A 386 7.69 23.85 -28.74
C ALA A 386 8.55 24.87 -29.51
N ARG A 387 9.90 24.80 -29.44
CA ARG A 387 10.81 25.58 -30.27
C ARG A 387 10.86 25.10 -31.71
N LEU A 388 10.54 23.84 -31.94
CA LEU A 388 10.37 23.28 -33.29
C LEU A 388 9.07 23.80 -33.90
N LYS A 389 9.04 23.92 -35.24
CA LYS A 389 7.89 24.44 -35.97
C LYS A 389 7.42 23.45 -37.05
N GLY A 390 6.13 23.55 -37.37
CA GLY A 390 5.53 22.78 -38.47
C GLY A 390 5.72 21.27 -38.30
N ARG A 391 6.13 20.60 -39.37
CA ARG A 391 6.37 19.15 -39.42
C ARG A 391 7.43 18.66 -38.41
N TRP A 392 8.42 19.51 -38.12
CA TRP A 392 9.51 19.16 -37.21
C TRP A 392 9.03 19.06 -35.74
N LEU A 393 8.02 19.84 -35.36
CA LEU A 393 7.40 19.73 -34.05
C LEU A 393 6.69 18.37 -33.88
N LEU A 394 5.90 17.97 -34.87
CA LEU A 394 5.22 16.67 -34.85
C LEU A 394 6.22 15.51 -34.88
N ALA A 395 7.22 15.60 -35.75
CA ALA A 395 8.27 14.58 -35.84
C ALA A 395 9.06 14.46 -34.53
N GLY A 396 9.41 15.58 -33.91
CA GLY A 396 10.08 15.59 -32.60
C GLY A 396 9.21 15.03 -31.49
N ALA A 397 7.91 15.36 -31.44
CA ALA A 397 6.98 14.80 -30.47
C ALA A 397 6.82 13.27 -30.66
N ALA A 398 6.67 12.82 -31.89
CA ALA A 398 6.58 11.40 -32.22
C ALA A 398 7.87 10.64 -31.89
N LEU A 399 9.03 11.20 -32.23
CA LEU A 399 10.32 10.58 -31.88
C LEU A 399 10.51 10.46 -30.37
N LEU A 400 10.20 11.53 -29.63
CA LEU A 400 10.28 11.53 -28.17
C LEU A 400 9.37 10.45 -27.58
N ALA A 401 8.11 10.35 -28.05
CA ALA A 401 7.17 9.33 -27.63
C ALA A 401 7.66 7.91 -27.96
N VAL A 402 8.16 7.68 -29.17
CA VAL A 402 8.68 6.37 -29.61
C VAL A 402 9.86 5.93 -28.73
N VAL A 403 10.84 6.82 -28.51
CA VAL A 403 12.00 6.52 -27.66
C VAL A 403 11.56 6.23 -26.23
N GLN A 404 10.63 7.01 -25.69
CA GLN A 404 10.09 6.81 -24.35
C GLN A 404 9.40 5.46 -24.21
N VAL A 405 8.42 5.17 -25.07
CA VAL A 405 7.64 3.91 -25.04
C VAL A 405 8.55 2.71 -25.27
N TRP A 406 9.47 2.81 -26.22
CA TRP A 406 10.45 1.75 -26.48
C TRP A 406 11.30 1.46 -25.26
N ASP A 407 11.81 2.49 -24.58
CA ASP A 407 12.65 2.32 -23.40
C ASP A 407 11.88 1.72 -22.23
N VAL A 408 10.68 2.25 -21.91
CA VAL A 408 9.91 1.80 -20.72
C VAL A 408 9.14 0.49 -20.96
N SER A 409 9.09 -0.01 -22.19
CA SER A 409 8.31 -1.21 -22.54
C SER A 409 8.67 -2.49 -21.76
N PRO A 410 9.92 -2.75 -21.31
CA PRO A 410 10.20 -3.97 -20.52
C PRO A 410 9.37 -4.04 -19.24
N GLY A 411 9.29 -2.93 -18.49
CA GLY A 411 8.44 -2.88 -17.29
C GLY A 411 6.96 -3.07 -17.62
N MET A 412 6.47 -2.45 -18.70
CA MET A 412 5.09 -2.64 -19.16
C MET A 412 4.79 -4.10 -19.52
N VAL A 413 5.72 -4.78 -20.21
CA VAL A 413 5.59 -6.20 -20.57
C VAL A 413 5.61 -7.09 -19.32
N GLN A 414 6.49 -6.82 -18.37
CA GLN A 414 6.53 -7.56 -17.11
C GLN A 414 5.22 -7.39 -16.31
N ARG A 415 4.68 -6.16 -16.26
CA ARG A 415 3.39 -5.88 -15.63
C ARG A 415 2.22 -6.59 -16.35
N SER A 416 2.25 -6.62 -17.68
CA SER A 416 1.28 -7.34 -18.49
C SER A 416 1.32 -8.85 -18.22
N ALA A 417 2.51 -9.44 -18.23
CA ALA A 417 2.70 -10.86 -17.96
C ALA A 417 2.23 -11.26 -16.56
N ALA A 418 2.59 -10.47 -15.55
CA ALA A 418 2.14 -10.69 -14.17
C ALA A 418 0.60 -10.62 -14.06
N MET A 419 -0.06 -9.66 -14.74
CA MET A 419 -1.52 -9.58 -14.75
C MET A 419 -2.15 -10.78 -15.47
N GLN A 420 -1.62 -11.18 -16.61
CA GLN A 420 -2.10 -12.37 -17.33
C GLN A 420 -1.97 -13.63 -16.46
N GLN A 421 -0.87 -13.77 -15.74
CA GLN A 421 -0.68 -14.86 -14.79
C GLN A 421 -1.71 -14.78 -13.65
N ALA A 422 -1.88 -13.63 -13.03
CA ALA A 422 -2.82 -13.44 -11.92
C ALA A 422 -4.29 -13.67 -12.33
N MET A 423 -4.64 -13.45 -13.59
CA MET A 423 -5.98 -13.68 -14.11
C MET A 423 -6.26 -15.14 -14.51
N GLN A 424 -5.22 -15.91 -14.82
CA GLN A 424 -5.34 -17.32 -15.24
C GLN A 424 -5.44 -18.27 -14.06
N THR A 425 -5.11 -17.83 -12.90
CA THR A 425 -5.02 -18.68 -11.72
C THR A 425 -6.37 -18.81 -11.03
N ASP A 426 -7.12 -19.89 -11.39
CA ASP A 426 -7.89 -20.68 -10.40
C ASP A 426 -6.96 -21.23 -9.29
N ALA A 427 -5.71 -20.85 -9.31
CA ALA A 427 -4.56 -21.39 -8.59
C ALA A 427 -3.78 -20.34 -7.80
N PHE A 428 -4.47 -19.50 -7.08
CA PHE A 428 -3.96 -19.22 -5.75
C PHE A 428 -4.70 -20.20 -4.86
N PRO A 429 -4.07 -21.36 -4.50
CA PRO A 429 -4.65 -22.22 -3.50
C PRO A 429 -4.92 -21.30 -2.33
N THR A 430 -6.16 -21.25 -1.91
CA THR A 430 -6.44 -20.58 -0.66
C THR A 430 -5.68 -21.42 0.34
N GLU A 431 -4.73 -20.83 1.02
CA GLU A 431 -3.91 -21.49 2.03
C GLU A 431 -4.78 -22.14 3.12
N MET A 432 -6.11 -21.88 3.05
CA MET A 432 -7.14 -22.26 4.02
C MET A 432 -8.21 -23.20 3.41
N GLU A 433 -7.79 -24.26 2.71
CA GLU A 433 -8.71 -25.23 2.07
C GLU A 433 -8.79 -26.60 2.78
N SER A 434 -8.05 -26.82 3.88
CA SER A 434 -8.08 -28.10 4.60
C SER A 434 -9.44 -28.36 5.26
N ASP A 435 -9.67 -29.62 5.67
CA ASP A 435 -10.87 -30.01 6.41
C ASP A 435 -11.09 -29.19 7.68
N PHE A 436 -10.01 -28.73 8.32
CA PHE A 436 -10.08 -27.82 9.46
C PHE A 436 -10.72 -26.49 9.07
N TRP A 437 -10.28 -25.86 7.98
CA TRP A 437 -10.81 -24.57 7.55
C TRP A 437 -12.25 -24.68 7.08
N GLN A 438 -12.66 -25.82 6.53
CA GLN A 438 -14.08 -26.09 6.23
C GLN A 438 -14.92 -26.17 7.51
N ALA A 439 -14.43 -26.87 8.55
CA ALA A 439 -15.09 -26.90 9.84
C ALA A 439 -15.11 -25.54 10.52
N ALA A 440 -14.05 -24.73 10.34
CA ALA A 440 -13.95 -23.39 10.92
C ALA A 440 -14.95 -22.38 10.34
N GLN A 441 -15.61 -22.66 9.22
CA GLN A 441 -16.67 -21.79 8.67
C GLN A 441 -17.89 -21.63 9.60
N GLN A 442 -18.02 -22.45 10.65
CA GLN A 442 -19.09 -22.31 11.63
C GLN A 442 -18.95 -21.09 12.55
N TYR A 443 -17.76 -20.51 12.67
CA TYR A 443 -17.52 -19.39 13.57
C TYR A 443 -18.04 -18.07 13.00
N THR A 444 -18.42 -17.16 13.87
CA THR A 444 -18.83 -15.80 13.52
C THR A 444 -17.72 -14.77 13.73
N ALA A 445 -16.68 -15.17 14.43
CA ALA A 445 -15.50 -14.34 14.68
C ALA A 445 -14.21 -15.16 14.57
N VAL A 446 -13.19 -14.52 14.03
CA VAL A 446 -11.81 -15.01 14.09
C VAL A 446 -10.95 -13.94 14.72
N VAL A 447 -10.24 -14.27 15.80
CA VAL A 447 -9.44 -13.32 16.55
C VAL A 447 -7.97 -13.69 16.52
N SER A 448 -7.14 -12.73 16.18
CA SER A 448 -5.70 -12.84 16.25
C SER A 448 -5.24 -12.44 17.65
N MET A 449 -4.56 -13.37 18.32
CA MET A 449 -4.13 -13.22 19.71
C MET A 449 -2.75 -12.56 19.84
N ASP A 450 -1.99 -12.57 18.76
CA ASP A 450 -0.69 -11.92 18.63
C ASP A 450 -0.56 -11.24 17.25
N GLU A 451 0.60 -10.74 16.89
CA GLU A 451 0.81 -10.07 15.62
C GLU A 451 0.99 -11.11 14.51
N ILE A 452 -0.05 -11.28 13.69
CA ILE A 452 0.01 -12.10 12.47
C ILE A 452 0.66 -11.26 11.38
N GLN A 453 1.79 -11.71 10.86
CA GLN A 453 2.54 -11.03 9.81
C GLN A 453 1.89 -11.17 8.41
N ASP A 454 2.70 -11.31 7.38
CA ASP A 454 2.29 -11.27 5.96
C ASP A 454 1.16 -12.23 5.55
N ASP A 455 0.92 -13.30 6.30
CA ASP A 455 -0.14 -14.29 6.02
C ASP A 455 -1.52 -13.87 6.54
N ALA A 456 -1.56 -12.76 7.25
CA ALA A 456 -2.77 -12.15 7.77
C ALA A 456 -3.82 -11.82 6.69
N LEU A 457 -3.41 -11.54 5.46
CA LEU A 457 -4.32 -11.19 4.38
C LEU A 457 -5.16 -12.36 3.88
N HIS A 458 -4.63 -13.60 3.91
CA HIS A 458 -5.41 -14.80 3.61
C HIS A 458 -6.50 -15.02 4.66
N LEU A 459 -6.15 -14.80 5.93
CA LEU A 459 -7.12 -14.83 7.03
C LEU A 459 -8.21 -13.77 6.88
N ALA A 460 -7.84 -12.54 6.47
CA ALA A 460 -8.81 -11.47 6.21
C ALA A 460 -9.79 -11.85 5.09
N LEU A 461 -9.31 -12.46 4.01
CA LEU A 461 -10.15 -12.93 2.91
C LEU A 461 -11.06 -14.08 3.36
N PHE A 462 -10.52 -15.06 4.10
CA PHE A 462 -11.30 -16.16 4.67
C PHE A 462 -12.42 -15.64 5.60
N ALA A 463 -12.09 -14.73 6.51
CA ALA A 463 -13.07 -14.13 7.41
C ALA A 463 -14.15 -13.36 6.64
N ALA A 464 -13.76 -12.56 5.64
CA ALA A 464 -14.70 -11.81 4.83
C ALA A 464 -15.62 -12.71 4.00
N ASP A 465 -15.10 -13.78 3.40
CA ASP A 465 -15.87 -14.70 2.58
C ASP A 465 -16.92 -15.47 3.41
N ASN A 466 -16.60 -15.75 4.67
CA ASN A 466 -17.49 -16.47 5.58
C ASN A 466 -18.34 -15.55 6.48
N GLY A 467 -18.30 -14.23 6.25
CA GLY A 467 -19.10 -13.26 7.00
C GLY A 467 -18.68 -13.12 8.47
N MET A 468 -17.45 -13.50 8.80
CA MET A 468 -16.90 -13.40 10.15
C MET A 468 -16.41 -11.99 10.45
N THR A 469 -16.37 -11.65 11.74
CA THR A 469 -15.65 -10.47 12.22
C THR A 469 -14.21 -10.84 12.59
N THR A 470 -13.30 -9.85 12.55
CA THR A 470 -11.93 -10.03 13.05
C THR A 470 -11.46 -8.80 13.81
N ASN A 471 -10.66 -9.02 14.86
CA ASN A 471 -10.01 -7.93 15.59
C ASN A 471 -8.77 -7.40 14.86
N ASP A 472 -8.20 -8.17 13.96
CA ASP A 472 -7.04 -7.71 13.19
C ASP A 472 -7.46 -6.59 12.21
N PRO A 473 -6.78 -5.45 12.22
CA PRO A 473 -7.12 -4.31 11.36
C PRO A 473 -6.73 -4.50 9.90
N PHE A 474 -5.75 -5.36 9.57
CA PHE A 474 -5.17 -5.51 8.22
C PHE A 474 -4.97 -4.17 7.50
N ALA A 475 -4.47 -3.16 8.21
CA ALA A 475 -4.41 -1.79 7.73
C ALA A 475 -3.14 -1.08 8.16
N ALA A 476 -2.76 -0.08 7.37
CA ALA A 476 -1.57 0.72 7.63
C ALA A 476 -1.68 1.62 8.88
N ARG A 477 -2.88 1.81 9.43
CA ARG A 477 -3.14 2.64 10.62
C ARG A 477 -4.35 2.12 11.38
N TYR A 478 -4.15 1.90 12.67
CA TYR A 478 -5.18 1.45 13.62
C TYR A 478 -4.78 1.89 15.03
N ASP A 479 -5.63 1.65 16.01
CA ASP A 479 -5.33 1.91 17.42
C ASP A 479 -4.62 0.69 18.03
N GLU A 480 -3.29 0.71 18.05
CA GLU A 480 -2.47 -0.37 18.60
C GLU A 480 -2.75 -0.60 20.10
N THR A 481 -3.06 0.47 20.84
CA THR A 481 -3.35 0.36 22.28
C THR A 481 -4.69 -0.34 22.53
N ALA A 482 -5.71 0.01 21.75
CA ALA A 482 -7.02 -0.64 21.83
C ALA A 482 -6.93 -2.13 21.48
N LEU A 483 -6.20 -2.47 20.41
CA LEU A 483 -5.99 -3.86 19.99
C LEU A 483 -5.23 -4.66 21.06
N ALA A 484 -4.15 -4.10 21.62
CA ALA A 484 -3.39 -4.75 22.69
C ALA A 484 -4.26 -5.01 23.93
N THR A 485 -5.04 -4.01 24.36
CA THR A 485 -5.97 -4.16 25.49
C THR A 485 -7.02 -5.25 25.23
N GLN A 486 -7.53 -5.34 24.01
CA GLN A 486 -8.49 -6.38 23.65
C GLN A 486 -7.84 -7.78 23.68
N ARG A 487 -6.62 -7.92 23.13
CA ARG A 487 -5.86 -9.18 23.17
C ARG A 487 -5.57 -9.61 24.61
N GLU A 488 -5.15 -8.69 25.47
CA GLU A 488 -4.94 -8.96 26.91
C GLU A 488 -6.23 -9.46 27.59
N ALA A 489 -7.38 -8.85 27.28
CA ALA A 489 -8.66 -9.29 27.83
C ALA A 489 -9.03 -10.70 27.34
N LEU A 490 -8.84 -11.02 26.08
CA LEU A 490 -9.08 -12.35 25.52
C LEU A 490 -8.13 -13.41 26.13
N LEU A 491 -6.84 -13.08 26.30
CA LEU A 491 -5.89 -13.96 26.98
C LEU A 491 -6.29 -14.23 28.43
N ALA A 492 -6.80 -13.22 29.14
CA ALA A 492 -7.30 -13.39 30.50
C ALA A 492 -8.55 -14.31 30.57
N GLU A 493 -9.46 -14.23 29.58
CA GLU A 493 -10.58 -15.16 29.45
C GLU A 493 -10.11 -16.60 29.26
N LEU A 494 -9.16 -16.82 28.34
CA LEU A 494 -8.57 -18.14 28.08
C LEU A 494 -7.84 -18.69 29.33
N ALA A 495 -7.08 -17.85 30.02
CA ALA A 495 -6.39 -18.23 31.26
C ALA A 495 -7.36 -18.62 32.39
N ALA A 496 -8.59 -18.07 32.39
CA ALA A 496 -9.66 -18.46 33.30
C ALA A 496 -10.42 -19.72 32.86
N GLY A 497 -10.00 -20.38 31.76
CA GLY A 497 -10.67 -21.56 31.22
C GLY A 497 -11.93 -21.27 30.43
N THR A 498 -12.14 -20.00 30.03
CA THR A 498 -13.34 -19.57 29.29
C THR A 498 -13.05 -19.41 27.83
N VAL A 499 -13.83 -20.07 26.97
CA VAL A 499 -13.81 -19.92 25.51
C VAL A 499 -15.16 -19.40 25.03
N ARG A 500 -15.15 -18.60 23.99
CA ARG A 500 -16.36 -18.16 23.29
C ARG A 500 -16.68 -19.17 22.19
N GLU A 501 -17.83 -19.79 22.22
CA GLU A 501 -18.21 -20.89 21.32
C GLU A 501 -18.26 -20.48 19.83
N ASP A 502 -18.48 -19.20 19.56
CA ASP A 502 -18.59 -18.63 18.21
C ASP A 502 -17.30 -18.02 17.68
N THR A 503 -16.20 -18.18 18.38
CA THR A 503 -14.92 -17.50 18.10
C THR A 503 -13.80 -18.49 17.87
N LEU A 504 -13.10 -18.34 16.74
CA LEU A 504 -11.84 -19.02 16.45
C LEU A 504 -10.67 -18.16 16.91
N TYR A 505 -9.81 -18.69 17.77
CA TYR A 505 -8.62 -18.00 18.26
C TYR A 505 -7.40 -18.44 17.47
N LEU A 506 -6.66 -17.47 16.91
CA LEU A 506 -5.44 -17.70 16.14
C LEU A 506 -4.23 -17.09 16.82
N PHE A 507 -3.13 -17.83 16.80
CA PHE A 507 -1.82 -17.37 17.24
C PHE A 507 -0.82 -17.59 16.10
N ALA A 508 0.03 -16.61 15.85
CA ALA A 508 1.19 -16.75 14.96
C ALA A 508 2.34 -17.45 15.70
N GLU A 509 2.48 -17.15 16.99
CA GLU A 509 3.57 -17.60 17.82
C GLU A 509 3.17 -18.80 18.68
N GLU A 510 3.92 -19.92 18.55
CA GLU A 510 3.67 -21.13 19.34
C GLU A 510 3.73 -20.84 20.84
N GLY A 511 4.69 -20.01 21.27
CA GLY A 511 4.84 -19.67 22.67
C GLY A 511 3.63 -18.99 23.29
N ALA A 512 2.99 -18.08 22.55
CA ALA A 512 1.76 -17.42 22.98
C ALA A 512 0.60 -18.44 23.08
N PHE A 513 0.47 -19.32 22.09
CA PHE A 513 -0.51 -20.41 22.08
C PHE A 513 -0.32 -21.34 23.28
N LEU A 514 0.90 -21.79 23.54
CA LEU A 514 1.18 -22.71 24.62
C LEU A 514 0.88 -22.14 26.02
N GLN A 515 0.99 -20.83 26.19
CA GLN A 515 0.58 -20.15 27.44
C GLN A 515 -0.94 -20.14 27.62
N ALA A 516 -1.70 -20.11 26.54
CA ALA A 516 -3.16 -19.97 26.56
C ALA A 516 -3.90 -21.33 26.54
N VAL A 517 -3.29 -22.40 26.03
CA VAL A 517 -4.00 -23.63 25.67
C VAL A 517 -4.38 -24.52 26.85
N GLU A 518 -3.54 -24.60 27.89
CA GLU A 518 -3.76 -25.56 29.01
C GLU A 518 -5.11 -25.42 29.72
N PRO A 519 -5.58 -24.23 30.09
CA PRO A 519 -6.87 -24.09 30.76
C PRO A 519 -8.08 -24.46 29.89
N VAL A 520 -7.94 -24.51 28.59
CA VAL A 520 -9.05 -24.62 27.62
C VAL A 520 -9.01 -25.87 26.73
N LYS A 521 -7.95 -26.68 26.80
CA LYS A 521 -7.73 -27.85 25.94
C LYS A 521 -8.87 -28.88 25.94
N ASP A 522 -9.60 -29.00 27.06
CA ASP A 522 -10.72 -29.93 27.18
C ASP A 522 -12.03 -29.38 26.58
N ASN A 523 -12.09 -28.06 26.35
CA ASN A 523 -13.27 -27.34 25.84
C ASN A 523 -13.18 -26.96 24.37
N ALA A 524 -12.03 -27.19 23.71
CA ALA A 524 -11.78 -26.81 22.35
C ALA A 524 -10.86 -27.80 21.65
N TRP A 525 -10.91 -27.86 20.33
CA TRP A 525 -9.81 -28.43 19.59
C TRP A 525 -8.64 -27.45 19.60
N CYS A 526 -7.51 -27.92 19.99
CA CYS A 526 -6.30 -27.11 20.10
C CYS A 526 -5.18 -27.76 19.29
N GLY A 527 -4.39 -26.96 18.57
CA GLY A 527 -3.29 -27.51 17.80
C GLY A 527 -2.73 -26.53 16.79
N ARG A 528 -1.84 -27.05 15.94
CA ARG A 528 -1.26 -26.32 14.81
C ARG A 528 -1.97 -26.73 13.53
N VAL A 529 -2.30 -25.76 12.71
CA VAL A 529 -2.84 -25.93 11.35
C VAL A 529 -1.83 -25.36 10.35
N THR A 530 -1.41 -26.19 9.41
CA THR A 530 -0.48 -25.79 8.34
C THR A 530 -1.26 -25.50 7.07
N SER A 531 -0.82 -24.50 6.30
CA SER A 531 -1.41 -24.17 5.00
C SER A 531 -1.26 -25.32 4.00
N THR A 532 -2.13 -25.35 3.00
CA THR A 532 -2.16 -26.43 1.99
C THR A 532 -0.86 -26.52 1.20
N ASP A 533 -0.17 -25.39 1.01
CA ASP A 533 1.13 -25.32 0.33
C ASP A 533 2.33 -25.52 1.28
N GLY A 534 2.08 -25.64 2.60
CA GLY A 534 3.10 -25.84 3.63
C GLY A 534 3.93 -24.60 3.97
N THR A 535 3.58 -23.42 3.45
CA THR A 535 4.38 -22.19 3.65
C THR A 535 4.05 -21.49 4.97
N CYS A 536 2.84 -21.68 5.49
CA CYS A 536 2.34 -21.00 6.69
C CYS A 536 1.83 -22.00 7.73
N SER A 537 1.91 -21.64 9.00
CA SER A 537 1.30 -22.38 10.09
C SER A 537 0.70 -21.42 11.10
N TRP A 538 -0.46 -21.77 11.60
CA TRP A 538 -1.14 -21.07 12.68
C TRP A 538 -1.40 -22.02 13.84
N TYR A 539 -1.35 -21.50 15.05
CA TYR A 539 -1.77 -22.24 16.24
C TYR A 539 -3.19 -21.79 16.58
N VAL A 540 -4.06 -22.72 16.86
CA VAL A 540 -5.49 -22.42 16.99
C VAL A 540 -6.09 -23.03 18.24
N ILE A 541 -7.05 -22.29 18.83
CA ILE A 541 -8.00 -22.79 19.81
C ILE A 541 -9.38 -22.67 19.17
N ALA A 542 -10.02 -23.82 18.92
CA ALA A 542 -11.25 -23.95 18.12
C ALA A 542 -12.37 -24.61 18.96
N PRO A 543 -13.17 -23.81 19.68
CA PRO A 543 -14.27 -24.33 20.52
C PRO A 543 -15.32 -25.08 19.67
N GLY A 544 -15.89 -26.15 20.23
CA GLY A 544 -16.89 -26.97 19.54
C GLY A 544 -16.35 -27.97 18.52
N LEU A 545 -15.03 -27.99 18.29
CA LEU A 545 -14.36 -28.97 17.41
C LEU A 545 -13.56 -30.03 18.22
N GLN A 546 -13.71 -30.07 19.54
CA GLN A 546 -13.02 -31.02 20.39
C GLN A 546 -13.32 -32.48 19.97
N GLY A 547 -12.28 -33.30 19.96
CA GLY A 547 -12.38 -34.72 19.57
C GLY A 547 -12.51 -34.98 18.07
N GLN A 548 -12.52 -33.96 17.23
CA GLN A 548 -12.45 -34.15 15.77
C GLN A 548 -11.02 -34.44 15.33
N ASN A 549 -10.90 -35.35 14.36
CA ASN A 549 -9.64 -35.63 13.70
C ASN A 549 -9.63 -34.94 12.34
N PHE A 550 -8.61 -34.16 12.10
CA PHE A 550 -8.37 -33.48 10.83
C PHE A 550 -7.23 -34.16 10.06
N ASP A 551 -7.00 -33.70 8.81
CA ASP A 551 -5.98 -34.22 7.92
C ASP A 551 -4.53 -34.03 8.46
N ALA A 552 -3.54 -34.51 7.69
CA ALA A 552 -2.11 -34.43 8.06
C ALA A 552 -1.55 -33.00 8.16
N LEU A 553 -2.32 -31.99 7.74
CA LEU A 553 -1.94 -30.57 7.88
C LEU A 553 -2.22 -30.04 9.29
N CYS A 554 -2.89 -30.82 10.11
CA CYS A 554 -3.25 -30.47 11.48
C CYS A 554 -2.48 -31.33 12.49
N THR A 555 -1.81 -30.69 13.44
CA THR A 555 -1.14 -31.35 14.56
C THR A 555 -1.89 -31.00 15.84
N PRO A 556 -2.64 -31.95 16.43
CA PRO A 556 -3.38 -31.69 17.65
C PRO A 556 -2.42 -31.45 18.82
N TYR A 557 -2.86 -30.63 19.76
CA TYR A 557 -2.20 -30.41 21.01
C TYR A 557 -2.56 -31.56 21.97
N ASP A 558 -1.57 -32.44 22.22
CA ASP A 558 -1.70 -33.54 23.16
C ASP A 558 -0.46 -33.63 24.08
N GLU A 559 -0.38 -34.69 24.90
CA GLU A 559 0.73 -34.92 25.83
C GLU A 559 2.09 -35.07 25.13
N ASN A 560 2.09 -35.50 23.86
CA ASN A 560 3.26 -35.73 23.04
C ASN A 560 3.55 -34.59 22.07
N TYR A 561 2.84 -33.44 22.22
CA TYR A 561 3.05 -32.29 21.33
C TYR A 561 4.52 -31.87 21.33
N PRO A 562 5.22 -31.94 20.18
CA PRO A 562 6.65 -31.70 20.13
C PRO A 562 6.98 -30.23 20.39
N LEU A 563 7.92 -29.99 21.29
CA LEU A 563 8.48 -28.66 21.51
C LEU A 563 9.40 -28.30 20.33
N ARG A 564 9.21 -27.10 19.78
CA ARG A 564 10.05 -26.59 18.70
C ARG A 564 10.89 -25.44 19.19
N LEU A 565 12.20 -25.58 19.14
CA LEU A 565 13.11 -24.56 19.63
C LEU A 565 12.97 -23.25 18.84
N ALA A 566 12.78 -23.31 17.53
CA ALA A 566 12.60 -22.14 16.68
C ALA A 566 11.37 -21.33 17.05
N ASP A 567 10.27 -22.00 17.40
CA ASP A 567 8.99 -21.36 17.74
C ASP A 567 9.00 -20.72 19.15
N TYR A 568 10.03 -21.00 19.94
CA TYR A 568 10.19 -20.44 21.30
C TYR A 568 11.18 -19.27 21.39
N THR A 569 11.95 -19.00 20.35
CA THR A 569 13.11 -18.09 20.46
C THR A 569 12.77 -16.64 20.64
N ASP A 570 11.63 -16.15 20.16
CA ASP A 570 11.33 -14.71 20.20
C ASP A 570 10.28 -14.26 21.22
N ALA A 571 9.26 -15.05 21.49
CA ALA A 571 8.14 -14.64 22.37
C ALA A 571 8.37 -14.94 23.86
N LEU A 572 9.07 -16.05 24.19
CA LEU A 572 9.29 -16.50 25.57
C LEU A 572 10.72 -16.33 26.07
N TRP A 573 11.70 -16.08 25.19
CA TRP A 573 13.10 -16.35 25.49
C TRP A 573 14.07 -15.30 24.96
N ASN A 574 14.47 -14.39 25.74
CA ASN A 574 15.66 -13.58 25.48
C ASN A 574 16.98 -14.39 25.47
N ARG A 575 16.93 -15.72 25.63
CA ARG A 575 18.12 -16.56 25.76
C ARG A 575 18.01 -17.97 25.16
N GLY A 576 16.96 -18.29 24.42
CA GLY A 576 16.74 -19.62 23.86
C GLY A 576 17.60 -19.96 22.65
N VAL A 577 18.87 -19.64 22.68
CA VAL A 577 19.81 -20.09 21.64
C VAL A 577 20.30 -21.46 22.02
N LEU A 578 20.13 -22.44 21.11
CA LEU A 578 20.78 -23.74 21.21
C LEU A 578 22.30 -23.52 21.25
N ASP A 579 22.93 -23.81 22.37
CA ASP A 579 24.37 -23.85 22.45
C ASP A 579 24.85 -25.25 21.96
N GLU A 580 25.07 -25.39 20.67
CA GLU A 580 25.51 -26.65 20.05
C GLU A 580 26.81 -27.15 20.69
N THR A 581 27.65 -26.27 21.21
CA THR A 581 28.91 -26.65 21.84
C THR A 581 28.71 -27.29 23.21
N LYS A 582 27.64 -26.90 23.92
CA LYS A 582 27.28 -27.42 25.23
C LYS A 582 26.11 -28.39 25.18
N GLN A 583 25.50 -28.57 24.00
CA GLN A 583 24.31 -29.40 23.82
C GLN A 583 23.18 -29.02 24.81
N THR A 584 22.98 -27.73 25.05
CA THR A 584 22.03 -27.25 26.03
C THR A 584 21.16 -26.12 25.48
N VAL A 585 19.94 -26.05 25.99
CA VAL A 585 19.02 -24.94 25.76
C VAL A 585 18.39 -24.52 27.09
N CYS A 586 18.28 -23.22 27.33
CA CYS A 586 17.67 -22.71 28.55
C CYS A 586 16.25 -22.22 28.28
N PHE A 587 15.33 -22.59 29.18
CA PHE A 587 13.91 -22.22 29.15
C PHE A 587 13.53 -21.44 30.39
N ALA A 588 12.65 -20.40 30.27
CA ALA A 588 12.10 -19.72 31.44
C ALA A 588 11.28 -20.71 32.26
N ASP A 589 11.54 -20.75 33.54
CA ASP A 589 10.84 -21.63 34.43
C ASP A 589 9.40 -21.16 34.64
N SER A 590 8.48 -21.95 34.15
CA SER A 590 7.05 -21.78 34.40
C SER A 590 6.41 -23.15 34.68
N PRO A 591 5.32 -23.22 35.45
CA PRO A 591 4.62 -24.50 35.66
C PRO A 591 4.21 -25.17 34.36
N PHE A 592 3.96 -24.38 33.33
CA PHE A 592 3.59 -24.85 32.02
C PHE A 592 4.79 -25.49 31.27
N VAL A 593 5.92 -24.81 31.21
CA VAL A 593 7.14 -25.33 30.56
C VAL A 593 7.64 -26.59 31.25
N ARG A 594 7.63 -26.59 32.61
CA ARG A 594 7.99 -27.81 33.38
C ARG A 594 7.14 -29.00 32.97
N ARG A 595 5.81 -28.85 32.93
CA ARG A 595 4.87 -29.91 32.58
C ARG A 595 5.11 -30.44 31.18
N LYS A 596 5.37 -29.54 30.24
CA LYS A 596 5.67 -29.92 28.83
C LYS A 596 7.00 -30.67 28.72
N LEU A 597 8.03 -30.18 29.38
CA LEU A 597 9.34 -30.83 29.37
C LEU A 597 9.33 -32.18 30.11
N GLU A 598 8.54 -32.32 31.18
CA GLU A 598 8.39 -33.60 31.90
C GLU A 598 7.84 -34.72 31.03
N HIS A 599 7.00 -34.40 30.04
CA HIS A 599 6.41 -35.37 29.11
C HIS A 599 7.06 -35.38 27.72
N ALA A 600 7.94 -34.45 27.41
CA ALA A 600 8.62 -34.39 26.12
C ALA A 600 9.90 -35.23 26.12
N SER A 601 10.01 -36.13 25.16
CA SER A 601 11.24 -36.89 24.91
C SER A 601 12.12 -36.30 23.81
N VAL A 602 11.55 -35.37 23.02
CA VAL A 602 12.17 -34.79 21.83
C VAL A 602 11.96 -33.28 21.83
N LEU A 603 12.99 -32.54 21.42
CA LEU A 603 12.93 -31.10 21.14
C LEU A 603 13.17 -30.89 19.63
N CYS A 604 12.26 -30.18 18.97
CA CYS A 604 12.41 -29.87 17.54
C CYS A 604 13.03 -28.49 17.35
N ALA A 605 14.07 -28.38 16.53
CA ALA A 605 14.70 -27.11 16.16
C ALA A 605 15.22 -27.19 14.71
N ASP A 606 14.96 -26.17 13.91
CA ASP A 606 15.38 -26.05 12.52
C ASP A 606 15.06 -27.31 11.67
N GLY A 607 13.87 -27.89 11.90
CA GLY A 607 13.44 -29.11 11.22
C GLY A 607 14.19 -30.40 11.62
N LYS A 608 14.98 -30.36 12.70
CA LYS A 608 15.65 -31.51 13.29
C LYS A 608 15.05 -31.85 14.64
N GLU A 609 15.05 -33.11 15.01
CA GLU A 609 14.63 -33.62 16.30
C GLU A 609 15.86 -33.96 17.16
N TYR A 610 15.84 -33.48 18.40
CA TYR A 610 16.88 -33.69 19.39
C TYR A 610 16.31 -34.42 20.60
N THR A 611 16.91 -35.50 21.02
CA THR A 611 16.45 -36.22 22.21
C THR A 611 16.81 -35.47 23.48
N ILE A 612 15.84 -35.29 24.40
CA ILE A 612 16.05 -34.67 25.71
C ILE A 612 16.74 -35.67 26.63
N LYS A 613 17.92 -35.31 27.16
CA LYS A 613 18.67 -36.12 28.13
C LYS A 613 18.30 -35.78 29.58
N THR A 614 18.40 -34.52 29.96
CA THR A 614 18.11 -34.06 31.31
C THR A 614 17.44 -32.70 31.27
N ILE A 615 16.67 -32.42 32.33
CA ILE A 615 16.04 -31.12 32.59
C ILE A 615 16.45 -30.75 34.00
N ASP A 616 17.24 -29.70 34.12
CA ASP A 616 17.82 -29.24 35.35
C ASP A 616 17.39 -27.81 35.68
N ASP A 617 17.22 -27.50 36.97
CA ASP A 617 17.05 -26.12 37.43
C ASP A 617 18.36 -25.37 37.18
N HIS A 618 18.28 -24.27 36.46
CA HIS A 618 19.36 -23.33 36.22
C HIS A 618 19.09 -22.07 37.04
N ASP A 619 19.88 -21.04 36.93
CA ASP A 619 19.71 -19.80 37.73
C ASP A 619 18.24 -19.39 37.95
N ALA A 620 17.95 -18.58 38.97
CA ALA A 620 16.58 -18.22 39.40
C ALA A 620 15.65 -17.86 38.24
N GLY A 621 14.67 -18.72 37.98
CA GLY A 621 13.67 -18.53 36.92
C GLY A 621 14.00 -19.18 35.59
N TRP A 622 14.99 -20.09 35.50
CA TRP A 622 15.37 -20.79 34.26
C TRP A 622 15.50 -22.31 34.44
N LEU A 623 15.14 -23.04 33.40
CA LEU A 623 15.39 -24.47 33.26
C LEU A 623 16.44 -24.71 32.18
N MET A 624 17.39 -25.58 32.42
CA MET A 624 18.37 -26.00 31.41
C MET A 624 18.04 -27.41 30.93
N VAL A 625 17.84 -27.53 29.63
CA VAL A 625 17.60 -28.81 28.96
C VAL A 625 18.86 -29.23 28.25
N THR A 626 19.37 -30.43 28.55
CA THR A 626 20.50 -31.04 27.84
C THR A 626 19.98 -32.00 26.77
N LEU A 627 20.51 -31.87 25.57
CA LEU A 627 20.10 -32.62 24.38
C LEU A 627 21.15 -33.63 23.96
N ASP A 628 20.71 -34.66 23.27
CA ASP A 628 21.58 -35.59 22.52
C ASP A 628 21.65 -35.10 21.07
N ILE A 629 22.80 -34.55 20.66
CA ILE A 629 23.02 -33.95 19.36
C ILE A 629 23.84 -34.91 18.48
#